data_7c95108540650d7ad33f175add76d2cf
#
_entry.id   7c95108540650d7ad33f175add76d2cf
#
_cell.length_a   1.000
_cell.length_b   1.000
_cell.length_c   1.000
_cell.angle_alpha   90.00
_cell.angle_beta   90.00
_cell.angle_gamma   90.00
#
_symmetry.space_group_name_H-M   'P 1'
#
loop_
_entity.id
_entity.type
_entity.pdbx_description
1 polymer ?
#
loop_
_entity_poly.entity_id
_entity_poly.type
_entity_poly.pdbx_seq_one_letter_code
_entity_poly.pdbx_strand_id
1 'polypeptide(L)'
;LLDRVPGSMLTRDTWRMLRAGNTADVAATAQALGRLPAGIDTFIRPADAPALCQQALAAWRPGLLRGALALIWLWTAVCSAFLYPVDGSLALLAPVGLHGTPALAALYGAAALDFGLGIATLWRPGRRLWALQAGLVLVYSVVIAVALPAFLLHPFGPVLKNAAVLALLIMLLSEETRP
;
A
#
# COMPACT_ATOMS: atom_id res chain seq x y z
N LEU A 1 -23.75 2.93 -12.91
CA LEU A 1 -23.93 2.44 -11.59
C LEU A 1 -23.53 0.97 -11.54
N LEU A 2 -23.06 0.49 -10.42
CA LEU A 2 -22.30 -0.76 -10.25
C LEU A 2 -23.13 -2.06 -10.33
N ASP A 3 -24.30 -2.02 -10.94
CA ASP A 3 -25.19 -3.19 -11.12
C ASP A 3 -24.57 -4.34 -11.95
N ARG A 4 -23.49 -4.05 -12.69
CA ARG A 4 -22.77 -5.03 -13.52
C ARG A 4 -21.49 -5.54 -12.88
N VAL A 5 -21.14 -5.07 -11.69
CA VAL A 5 -19.93 -5.52 -10.98
C VAL A 5 -20.33 -6.62 -10.00
N PRO A 6 -19.89 -7.87 -10.22
CA PRO A 6 -20.18 -8.98 -9.31
C PRO A 6 -19.69 -8.65 -7.88
N GLY A 7 -20.56 -8.83 -6.88
CA GLY A 7 -20.25 -8.55 -5.48
C GLY A 7 -20.35 -7.08 -5.05
N SER A 8 -20.79 -6.16 -5.92
CA SER A 8 -20.99 -4.77 -5.56
C SER A 8 -22.17 -4.61 -4.59
N MET A 9 -21.91 -3.94 -3.47
CA MET A 9 -22.97 -3.53 -2.53
C MET A 9 -23.76 -2.30 -3.00
N LEU A 10 -23.28 -1.57 -4.01
CA LEU A 10 -23.88 -0.33 -4.53
C LEU A 10 -24.69 -0.61 -5.79
N THR A 11 -25.74 -1.43 -5.66
CA THR A 11 -26.71 -1.70 -6.73
C THR A 11 -27.87 -0.72 -6.68
N ARG A 12 -28.68 -0.66 -7.75
CA ARG A 12 -29.92 0.12 -7.77
C ARG A 12 -30.92 -0.36 -6.71
N ASP A 13 -30.94 -1.65 -6.43
CA ASP A 13 -31.85 -2.21 -5.44
C ASP A 13 -31.41 -1.85 -4.03
N THR A 14 -30.11 -1.91 -3.73
CA THR A 14 -29.56 -1.38 -2.46
C THR A 14 -29.90 0.11 -2.27
N TRP A 15 -29.77 0.89 -3.34
CA TRP A 15 -30.14 2.30 -3.31
C TRP A 15 -31.65 2.53 -3.04
N ARG A 16 -32.53 1.74 -3.68
CA ARG A 16 -33.97 1.78 -3.42
C ARG A 16 -34.30 1.39 -2.00
N MET A 17 -33.69 0.34 -1.46
CA MET A 17 -33.84 -0.06 -0.06
C MET A 17 -33.43 1.06 0.91
N LEU A 18 -32.28 1.69 0.68
CA LEU A 18 -31.82 2.83 1.47
C LEU A 18 -32.81 4.01 1.41
N ARG A 19 -33.36 4.32 0.24
CA ARG A 19 -34.36 5.38 0.09
C ARG A 19 -35.70 5.06 0.76
N ALA A 20 -36.10 3.80 0.81
CA ALA A 20 -37.29 3.34 1.50
C ALA A 20 -37.15 3.36 3.02
N GLY A 21 -35.96 3.66 3.54
CA GLY A 21 -35.69 3.75 4.99
C GLY A 21 -35.35 2.41 5.65
N ASN A 22 -35.49 1.30 4.94
CA ASN A 22 -35.14 -0.08 5.40
C ASN A 22 -35.53 -0.36 6.87
N THR A 23 -36.72 0.16 7.26
CA THR A 23 -37.26 0.01 8.59
C THR A 23 -38.48 -0.90 8.55
N ALA A 24 -38.68 -1.68 9.61
CA ALA A 24 -39.83 -2.55 9.78
C ALA A 24 -40.40 -2.40 11.17
N ASP A 25 -41.69 -2.75 11.34
CA ASP A 25 -42.29 -2.85 12.67
C ASP A 25 -41.63 -4.00 13.45
N VAL A 26 -41.19 -3.69 14.65
CA VAL A 26 -40.49 -4.65 15.54
C VAL A 26 -41.46 -5.53 16.36
N ALA A 27 -42.79 -5.25 16.32
CA ALA A 27 -43.74 -5.94 17.15
C ALA A 27 -43.74 -7.46 17.00
N ALA A 28 -43.77 -7.96 15.75
CA ALA A 28 -43.71 -9.39 15.45
C ALA A 28 -42.41 -10.04 15.95
N THR A 29 -41.28 -9.36 15.78
CA THR A 29 -39.98 -9.85 16.26
C THR A 29 -39.90 -9.86 17.79
N ALA A 30 -40.42 -8.81 18.44
CA ALA A 30 -40.47 -8.72 19.90
C ALA A 30 -41.35 -9.82 20.50
N GLN A 31 -42.46 -10.13 19.87
CA GLN A 31 -43.34 -11.22 20.27
C GLN A 31 -42.66 -12.59 20.15
N ALA A 32 -41.97 -12.84 19.04
CA ALA A 32 -41.25 -14.09 18.81
C ALA A 32 -40.07 -14.27 19.77
N LEU A 33 -39.37 -13.20 20.12
CA LEU A 33 -38.22 -13.21 21.03
C LEU A 33 -38.60 -13.17 22.51
N GLY A 34 -39.83 -12.79 22.87
CA GLY A 34 -40.24 -12.52 24.24
C GLY A 34 -39.58 -11.26 24.85
N ARG A 35 -38.89 -10.45 24.05
CA ARG A 35 -38.20 -9.21 24.46
C ARG A 35 -38.06 -8.27 23.28
N LEU A 36 -37.86 -7.00 23.54
CA LEU A 36 -37.48 -6.06 22.48
C LEU A 36 -36.09 -6.40 21.90
N PRO A 37 -35.91 -6.26 20.58
CA PRO A 37 -34.59 -6.32 19.98
C PRO A 37 -33.61 -5.31 20.61
N ALA A 38 -32.37 -5.68 20.71
CA ALA A 38 -31.34 -4.78 21.25
C ALA A 38 -31.14 -3.56 20.34
N GLY A 39 -31.00 -2.38 20.90
CA GLY A 39 -30.66 -1.18 20.14
C GLY A 39 -29.23 -1.21 19.63
N ILE A 40 -28.96 -0.47 18.56
CA ILE A 40 -27.64 -0.41 17.92
C ILE A 40 -26.53 0.04 18.89
N ASP A 41 -26.89 0.90 19.85
CA ASP A 41 -26.01 1.39 20.92
C ASP A 41 -25.53 0.30 21.87
N THR A 42 -26.24 -0.84 21.91
CA THR A 42 -25.88 -1.99 22.76
C THR A 42 -25.09 -3.09 22.05
N PHE A 43 -24.89 -2.99 20.72
CA PHE A 43 -24.22 -4.03 19.92
C PHE A 43 -22.74 -4.16 20.28
N ILE A 44 -22.09 -3.07 20.62
CA ILE A 44 -20.69 -3.04 21.04
C ILE A 44 -20.64 -2.64 22.51
N ARG A 45 -20.15 -3.56 23.35
CA ARG A 45 -19.90 -3.21 24.74
C ARG A 45 -18.73 -2.23 24.82
N PRO A 46 -18.75 -1.21 25.68
CA PRO A 46 -17.66 -0.25 25.83
C PRO A 46 -16.29 -0.91 26.05
N ALA A 47 -16.25 -2.05 26.75
CA ALA A 47 -15.03 -2.82 26.99
C ALA A 47 -14.44 -3.44 25.69
N ASP A 48 -15.27 -3.78 24.71
CA ASP A 48 -14.86 -4.43 23.46
C ASP A 48 -14.53 -3.41 22.36
N ALA A 49 -15.00 -2.17 22.50
CA ALA A 49 -14.86 -1.13 21.48
C ALA A 49 -13.40 -0.87 21.05
N PRO A 50 -12.39 -0.80 21.95
CA PRO A 50 -11.00 -0.61 21.53
C PRO A 50 -10.47 -1.78 20.69
N ALA A 51 -10.79 -3.02 21.04
CA ALA A 51 -10.35 -4.20 20.31
C ALA A 51 -11.00 -4.27 18.92
N LEU A 52 -12.30 -4.01 18.81
CA LEU A 52 -13.03 -3.96 17.53
C LEU A 52 -12.52 -2.84 16.63
N CYS A 53 -12.19 -1.67 17.20
CA CYS A 53 -11.58 -0.58 16.46
C CYS A 53 -10.22 -0.99 15.87
N GLN A 54 -9.36 -1.63 16.67
CA GLN A 54 -8.08 -2.15 16.17
C GLN A 54 -8.27 -3.21 15.08
N GLN A 55 -9.23 -4.09 15.24
CA GLN A 55 -9.56 -5.10 14.23
C GLN A 55 -10.05 -4.46 12.92
N ALA A 56 -10.91 -3.46 13.00
CA ALA A 56 -11.38 -2.71 11.84
C ALA A 56 -10.23 -2.00 11.11
N LEU A 57 -9.32 -1.37 11.86
CA LEU A 57 -8.12 -0.74 11.30
C LEU A 57 -7.18 -1.77 10.67
N ALA A 58 -7.00 -2.94 11.27
CA ALA A 58 -6.19 -4.02 10.72
C ALA A 58 -6.73 -4.55 9.39
N ALA A 59 -8.03 -4.49 9.15
CA ALA A 59 -8.65 -5.02 7.94
C ALA A 59 -8.28 -4.24 6.67
N TRP A 60 -8.16 -2.91 6.73
CA TRP A 60 -7.89 -2.08 5.54
C TRP A 60 -6.42 -1.62 5.45
N ARG A 61 -5.69 -1.58 6.56
CA ARG A 61 -4.30 -1.10 6.62
C ARG A 61 -3.37 -1.79 5.64
N PRO A 62 -3.34 -3.14 5.53
CA PRO A 62 -2.45 -3.82 4.59
C PRO A 62 -2.73 -3.43 3.14
N GLY A 63 -3.98 -3.24 2.77
CA GLY A 63 -4.37 -2.79 1.42
C GLY A 63 -3.82 -1.40 1.10
N LEU A 64 -3.95 -0.46 2.04
CA LEU A 64 -3.41 0.89 1.89
C LEU A 64 -1.88 0.89 1.77
N LEU A 65 -1.19 0.18 2.67
CA LEU A 65 0.27 0.11 2.66
C LEU A 65 0.80 -0.51 1.37
N ARG A 66 0.20 -1.61 0.90
CA ARG A 66 0.55 -2.25 -0.38
C ARG A 66 0.28 -1.33 -1.57
N GLY A 67 -0.86 -0.63 -1.57
CA GLY A 67 -1.20 0.33 -2.62
C GLY A 67 -0.19 1.48 -2.70
N ALA A 68 0.18 2.05 -1.56
CA ALA A 68 1.19 3.10 -1.48
C ALA A 68 2.56 2.62 -1.96
N LEU A 69 2.98 1.43 -1.52
CA LEU A 69 4.25 0.83 -1.92
C LEU A 69 4.29 0.50 -3.42
N ALA A 70 3.23 -0.09 -3.96
CA ALA A 70 3.13 -0.38 -5.39
C ALA A 70 3.17 0.91 -6.22
N LEU A 71 2.50 1.98 -5.77
CA LEU A 71 2.54 3.28 -6.43
C LEU A 71 3.98 3.84 -6.47
N ILE A 72 4.74 3.73 -5.37
CA ILE A 72 6.14 4.17 -5.33
C ILE A 72 6.96 3.42 -6.39
N TRP A 73 6.92 2.09 -6.41
CA TRP A 73 7.69 1.27 -7.34
C TRP A 73 7.29 1.52 -8.80
N LEU A 74 5.99 1.51 -9.10
CA LEU A 74 5.50 1.73 -10.47
C LEU A 74 5.79 3.14 -10.97
N TRP A 75 5.63 4.15 -10.10
CA TRP A 75 5.93 5.53 -10.47
C TRP A 75 7.43 5.74 -10.70
N THR A 76 8.29 5.17 -9.84
CA THR A 76 9.73 5.21 -10.02
C THR A 76 10.14 4.57 -11.34
N ALA A 77 9.57 3.41 -11.68
CA ALA A 77 9.82 2.73 -12.95
C ALA A 77 9.46 3.61 -14.16
N VAL A 78 8.26 4.23 -14.13
CA VAL A 78 7.81 5.14 -15.20
C VAL A 78 8.71 6.37 -15.30
N CYS A 79 9.05 6.98 -14.17
CA CYS A 79 9.95 8.12 -14.17
C CYS A 79 11.32 7.76 -14.75
N SER A 80 11.92 6.66 -14.32
CA SER A 80 13.26 6.24 -14.76
C SER A 80 13.30 5.81 -16.22
N ALA A 81 12.23 5.19 -16.73
CA ALA A 81 12.22 4.67 -18.10
C ALA A 81 11.78 5.71 -19.14
N PHE A 82 10.90 6.67 -18.78
CA PHE A 82 10.20 7.49 -19.78
C PHE A 82 10.19 8.99 -19.49
N LEU A 83 10.22 9.43 -18.24
CA LEU A 83 9.98 10.83 -17.89
C LEU A 83 11.26 11.60 -17.61
N TYR A 84 12.24 10.97 -16.98
CA TYR A 84 13.49 11.63 -16.64
C TYR A 84 14.48 11.53 -17.80
N PRO A 85 15.23 12.62 -18.14
CA PRO A 85 16.19 12.57 -19.23
C PRO A 85 17.27 11.49 -19.03
N VAL A 86 17.50 10.69 -20.07
CA VAL A 86 18.48 9.58 -20.01
C VAL A 86 19.88 10.10 -19.64
N ASP A 87 20.32 11.22 -20.24
CA ASP A 87 21.63 11.81 -19.94
C ASP A 87 21.75 12.21 -18.46
N GLY A 88 20.66 12.72 -17.86
CA GLY A 88 20.60 13.01 -16.45
C GLY A 88 20.75 11.75 -15.58
N SER A 89 20.07 10.67 -15.97
CA SER A 89 20.19 9.37 -15.28
C SER A 89 21.62 8.80 -15.38
N LEU A 90 22.23 8.88 -16.56
CA LEU A 90 23.61 8.44 -16.78
C LEU A 90 24.62 9.25 -15.97
N ALA A 91 24.41 10.56 -15.85
CA ALA A 91 25.23 11.44 -15.00
C ALA A 91 25.18 11.05 -13.51
N LEU A 92 24.02 10.54 -13.04
CA LEU A 92 23.89 10.01 -11.67
C LEU A 92 24.53 8.64 -11.47
N LEU A 93 24.69 7.84 -12.54
CA LEU A 93 25.35 6.53 -12.49
C LEU A 93 26.89 6.62 -12.62
N ALA A 94 27.39 7.70 -13.20
CA ALA A 94 28.83 7.90 -13.41
C ALA A 94 29.65 7.84 -12.10
N PRO A 95 29.25 8.47 -10.96
CA PRO A 95 29.98 8.37 -9.70
C PRO A 95 29.99 6.95 -9.10
N VAL A 96 29.08 6.08 -9.52
CA VAL A 96 29.05 4.66 -9.12
C VAL A 96 29.97 3.81 -10.00
N GLY A 97 30.64 4.41 -10.99
CA GLY A 97 31.55 3.73 -11.90
C GLY A 97 30.87 3.12 -13.14
N LEU A 98 29.59 3.43 -13.37
CA LEU A 98 28.86 2.94 -14.53
C LEU A 98 28.85 3.96 -15.66
N HIS A 99 29.36 3.57 -16.83
CA HIS A 99 29.47 4.42 -18.01
C HIS A 99 29.01 3.68 -19.28
N GLY A 100 28.54 4.40 -20.29
CA GLY A 100 28.19 3.84 -21.61
C GLY A 100 27.10 2.77 -21.55
N THR A 101 27.28 1.69 -22.29
CA THR A 101 26.31 0.58 -22.38
C THR A 101 25.97 -0.07 -21.03
N PRO A 102 26.91 -0.35 -20.11
CA PRO A 102 26.60 -0.84 -18.77
C PRO A 102 25.70 0.10 -17.97
N ALA A 103 25.86 1.42 -18.08
CA ALA A 103 25.00 2.38 -17.40
C ALA A 103 23.57 2.36 -17.95
N LEU A 104 23.41 2.26 -19.28
CA LEU A 104 22.09 2.10 -19.91
C LEU A 104 21.41 0.79 -19.48
N ALA A 105 22.15 -0.32 -19.46
CA ALA A 105 21.63 -1.59 -19.01
C ALA A 105 21.22 -1.55 -17.53
N ALA A 106 21.99 -0.89 -16.67
CA ALA A 106 21.65 -0.69 -15.27
C ALA A 106 20.40 0.18 -15.10
N LEU A 107 20.26 1.29 -15.85
CA LEU A 107 19.10 2.18 -15.81
C LEU A 107 17.80 1.43 -16.15
N TYR A 108 17.76 0.80 -17.31
CA TYR A 108 16.55 0.10 -17.76
C TYR A 108 16.30 -1.20 -16.99
N GLY A 109 17.37 -1.88 -16.55
CA GLY A 109 17.28 -3.05 -15.69
C GLY A 109 16.68 -2.70 -14.32
N ALA A 110 17.09 -1.58 -13.71
CA ALA A 110 16.52 -1.07 -12.48
C ALA A 110 15.05 -0.68 -12.68
N ALA A 111 14.72 0.04 -13.75
CA ALA A 111 13.34 0.40 -14.06
C ALA A 111 12.43 -0.83 -14.26
N ALA A 112 12.92 -1.86 -14.96
CA ALA A 112 12.19 -3.13 -15.13
C ALA A 112 12.01 -3.87 -13.80
N LEU A 113 13.02 -3.86 -12.93
CA LEU A 113 12.96 -4.43 -11.59
C LEU A 113 11.91 -3.70 -10.73
N ASP A 114 11.94 -2.38 -10.70
CA ASP A 114 10.97 -1.54 -9.98
C ASP A 114 9.54 -1.82 -10.46
N PHE A 115 9.33 -1.90 -11.77
CA PHE A 115 8.04 -2.28 -12.34
C PHE A 115 7.58 -3.66 -11.87
N GLY A 116 8.48 -4.65 -11.95
CA GLY A 116 8.21 -6.02 -11.49
C GLY A 116 7.86 -6.09 -10.00
N LEU A 117 8.57 -5.33 -9.16
CA LEU A 117 8.30 -5.23 -7.71
C LEU A 117 6.95 -4.56 -7.44
N GLY A 118 6.60 -3.51 -8.19
CA GLY A 118 5.30 -2.85 -8.10
C GLY A 118 4.15 -3.81 -8.41
N ILE A 119 4.24 -4.55 -9.50
CA ILE A 119 3.24 -5.57 -9.88
C ILE A 119 3.19 -6.71 -8.85
N ALA A 120 4.35 -7.22 -8.41
CA ALA A 120 4.42 -8.29 -7.41
C ALA A 120 3.78 -7.86 -6.07
N THR A 121 3.93 -6.60 -5.67
CA THR A 121 3.32 -6.01 -4.46
C THR A 121 1.79 -6.12 -4.49
N LEU A 122 1.18 -5.96 -5.66
CA LEU A 122 -0.28 -6.07 -5.82
C LEU A 122 -0.74 -7.52 -5.95
N TRP A 123 0.00 -8.34 -6.68
CA TRP A 123 -0.46 -9.65 -7.13
C TRP A 123 -0.02 -10.83 -6.25
N ARG A 124 1.20 -10.76 -5.70
CA ARG A 124 1.78 -11.82 -4.86
C ARG A 124 2.44 -11.25 -3.60
N PRO A 125 1.66 -10.55 -2.75
CA PRO A 125 2.18 -10.06 -1.49
C PRO A 125 2.73 -11.21 -0.66
N GLY A 126 3.76 -10.95 0.15
CA GLY A 126 4.30 -11.95 1.03
C GLY A 126 5.63 -11.57 1.66
N ARG A 127 5.95 -12.19 2.77
CA ARG A 127 7.10 -11.88 3.61
C ARG A 127 8.44 -11.84 2.84
N ARG A 128 8.63 -12.77 1.89
CA ARG A 128 9.87 -12.80 1.08
C ARG A 128 9.98 -11.58 0.19
N LEU A 129 8.86 -11.13 -0.40
CA LEU A 129 8.83 -9.94 -1.22
C LEU A 129 9.15 -8.69 -0.42
N TRP A 130 8.56 -8.55 0.79
CA TRP A 130 8.83 -7.40 1.66
C TRP A 130 10.28 -7.34 2.12
N ALA A 131 10.86 -8.49 2.48
CA ALA A 131 12.28 -8.58 2.85
C ALA A 131 13.22 -8.23 1.67
N LEU A 132 12.91 -8.72 0.46
CA LEU A 132 13.65 -8.38 -0.75
C LEU A 132 13.62 -6.88 -1.02
N GLN A 133 12.44 -6.27 -0.99
CA GLN A 133 12.28 -4.83 -1.23
C GLN A 133 13.00 -4.00 -0.15
N ALA A 134 12.91 -4.40 1.12
CA ALA A 134 13.63 -3.72 2.20
C ALA A 134 15.14 -3.79 2.00
N GLY A 135 15.68 -4.95 1.64
CA GLY A 135 17.08 -5.13 1.29
C GLY A 135 17.50 -4.24 0.11
N LEU A 136 16.69 -4.18 -0.94
CA LEU A 136 16.96 -3.35 -2.11
C LEU A 136 16.99 -1.85 -1.78
N VAL A 137 15.99 -1.38 -1.00
CA VAL A 137 15.94 0.03 -0.56
C VAL A 137 17.15 0.36 0.31
N LEU A 138 17.59 -0.54 1.19
CA LEU A 138 18.81 -0.36 1.98
C LEU A 138 20.03 -0.26 1.10
N VAL A 139 20.21 -1.18 0.14
CA VAL A 139 21.33 -1.17 -0.79
C VAL A 139 21.37 0.13 -1.60
N TYR A 140 20.24 0.54 -2.17
CA TYR A 140 20.15 1.81 -2.91
C TYR A 140 20.50 3.01 -2.01
N SER A 141 20.00 3.02 -0.77
CA SER A 141 20.28 4.11 0.17
C SER A 141 21.77 4.21 0.50
N VAL A 142 22.44 3.07 0.72
CA VAL A 142 23.88 3.02 0.98
C VAL A 142 24.68 3.47 -0.25
N VAL A 143 24.35 2.94 -1.43
CA VAL A 143 25.04 3.33 -2.68
C VAL A 143 24.92 4.82 -2.93
N ILE A 144 23.71 5.39 -2.80
CA ILE A 144 23.48 6.83 -2.99
C ILE A 144 24.21 7.64 -1.92
N ALA A 145 24.19 7.21 -0.65
CA ALA A 145 24.87 7.91 0.43
C ALA A 145 26.39 7.98 0.24
N VAL A 146 26.99 6.92 -0.31
CA VAL A 146 28.43 6.84 -0.54
C VAL A 146 28.84 7.53 -1.85
N ALA A 147 28.13 7.26 -2.94
CA ALA A 147 28.52 7.77 -4.27
C ALA A 147 28.02 9.20 -4.53
N LEU A 148 26.94 9.62 -3.89
CA LEU A 148 26.25 10.89 -4.12
C LEU A 148 25.93 11.58 -2.78
N PRO A 149 26.92 11.90 -1.91
CA PRO A 149 26.69 12.42 -0.57
C PRO A 149 25.89 13.74 -0.55
N ALA A 150 25.90 14.50 -1.63
CA ALA A 150 25.09 15.71 -1.77
C ALA A 150 23.57 15.44 -1.62
N PHE A 151 23.10 14.22 -1.94
CA PHE A 151 21.70 13.84 -1.77
C PHE A 151 21.28 13.65 -0.33
N LEU A 152 22.22 13.41 0.59
CA LEU A 152 21.96 13.39 2.04
C LEU A 152 21.62 14.78 2.58
N LEU A 153 22.26 15.81 2.02
CA LEU A 153 22.10 17.21 2.42
C LEU A 153 21.03 17.95 1.61
N HIS A 154 20.45 17.27 0.62
CA HIS A 154 19.48 17.89 -0.26
C HIS A 154 18.19 18.25 0.52
N PRO A 155 17.64 19.47 0.39
CA PRO A 155 16.50 19.94 1.19
C PRO A 155 15.24 19.08 1.01
N PHE A 156 15.07 18.37 -0.12
CA PHE A 156 13.97 17.43 -0.32
C PHE A 156 14.23 16.04 0.27
N GLY A 157 15.38 15.77 0.83
CA GLY A 157 15.74 14.55 1.56
C GLY A 157 15.45 13.25 0.80
N PRO A 158 15.93 13.06 -0.46
CA PRO A 158 15.54 11.89 -1.25
C PRO A 158 15.96 10.57 -0.59
N VAL A 159 17.12 10.51 0.05
CA VAL A 159 17.59 9.32 0.78
C VAL A 159 16.86 9.15 2.10
N LEU A 160 16.58 10.26 2.82
CA LEU A 160 15.89 10.19 4.10
C LEU A 160 14.45 9.69 3.97
N LYS A 161 13.79 9.94 2.82
CA LYS A 161 12.45 9.40 2.55
C LYS A 161 12.42 7.87 2.49
N ASN A 162 13.53 7.23 2.18
CA ASN A 162 13.65 5.76 2.21
C ASN A 162 13.42 5.19 3.61
N ALA A 163 13.66 5.97 4.68
CA ALA A 163 13.33 5.55 6.05
C ALA A 163 11.82 5.32 6.23
N ALA A 164 10.97 6.16 5.62
CA ALA A 164 9.52 5.96 5.64
C ALA A 164 9.11 4.71 4.85
N VAL A 165 9.74 4.44 3.71
CA VAL A 165 9.51 3.22 2.92
C VAL A 165 9.93 1.98 3.70
N LEU A 166 11.07 2.02 4.38
CA LEU A 166 11.53 0.93 5.25
C LEU A 166 10.56 0.68 6.42
N ALA A 167 10.07 1.74 7.07
CA ALA A 167 9.08 1.62 8.14
C ALA A 167 7.79 0.95 7.63
N LEU A 168 7.31 1.33 6.43
CA LEU A 168 6.16 0.71 5.77
C LEU A 168 6.41 -0.78 5.50
N LEU A 169 7.58 -1.14 4.98
CA LEU A 169 7.96 -2.54 4.71
C LEU A 169 8.07 -3.36 6.01
N ILE A 170 8.61 -2.78 7.09
CA ILE A 170 8.65 -3.43 8.42
C ILE A 170 7.24 -3.67 8.95
N MET A 171 6.32 -2.72 8.77
CA MET A 171 4.91 -2.91 9.15
C MET A 171 4.28 -4.08 8.37
N LEU A 172 4.45 -4.14 7.05
CA LEU A 172 3.95 -5.25 6.23
C LEU A 172 4.56 -6.59 6.65
N LEU A 173 5.87 -6.62 6.95
CA LEU A 173 6.54 -7.82 7.47
C LEU A 173 5.96 -8.28 8.80
N SER A 174 5.61 -7.35 9.70
CA SER A 174 5.05 -7.66 11.02
C SER A 174 3.60 -8.15 10.96
N GLU A 175 2.83 -7.69 9.99
CA GLU A 175 1.44 -8.12 9.80
C GLU A 175 1.36 -9.55 9.26
N GLU A 176 2.30 -9.98 8.43
CA GLU A 176 2.37 -11.33 7.87
C GLU A 176 2.87 -12.40 8.87
N THR A 177 3.36 -11.99 10.04
CA THR A 177 3.80 -12.91 11.11
C THR A 177 2.70 -13.25 12.10
N ARG A 178 1.52 -12.64 11.98
CA ARG A 178 0.37 -12.96 12.85
C ARG A 178 -0.33 -14.20 12.29
N PRO A 179 -0.46 -15.28 13.11
CA PRO A 179 -1.18 -16.48 12.73
C PRO A 179 -2.67 -16.20 12.55
#